data_ac3ab144784597fbbafd8ded8711aa06
#
_entry.id   ac3ab144784597fbbafd8ded8711aa06
#
_cell.length_a   1.000
_cell.length_b   1.000
_cell.length_c   1.000
_cell.angle_alpha   90.00
_cell.angle_beta   90.00
_cell.angle_gamma   90.00
#
_symmetry.space_group_name_H-M   'P 1'
#
loop_
_entity.id
_entity.type
_entity.pdbx_description
1 polymer ?
#
loop_
_entity_poly.entity_id
_entity_poly.type
_entity_poly.pdbx_seq_one_letter_code
_entity_poly.pdbx_strand_id
1 'polypeptide(L)'
;MLLKYFYDEKLAHASYLVGCQKEGVAIVIDPSRYIEQYIEFAKKEGMEVIAAAETHIHADFLSGSRELSNLYHANLYVSDEGDFDWKYQYLNEGRYQLVSEGTEFKVGHIKFNVIHTPGHTPESISFLVTDTSENNFTNDKPIGIFTGDFIFVGDIGRPDLLETAVGIKDTAQIGAKQLFDSIQKVKILPDYLQIWPSHGAGSACGKALGAIPTSTLGYEKMFNWAFQCNEESDFISTLLTGQPEPPKYFSLMKHLNKYGPPIRKKRKITTINTVEELQEVMRSVQQIVDIRDVESFASGHIEKSINIPYNNSFTTWCGWLLGYKTETLIILDEEKVKMEEVIRDFESIGLDNIIAFVPLKVIKKFDILEGYKENTSIELYRHIKDRSVKVIDVRSKKEWEEGHLHDAIHITLGNLFEKIDSIPKDCPIVLQCRTGLRSAIAASILQKAGIKEVVNLKGGFLEWKKFGLPYEN
;
A
#
# COMPACT_ATOMS: atom_id res chain seq x y z
N MET A 1 -4.01 -2.11 30.58
CA MET A 1 -3.54 -2.21 29.17
C MET A 1 -3.43 -0.83 28.57
N LEU A 2 -2.37 -0.56 27.78
CA LEU A 2 -2.23 0.60 26.90
C LEU A 2 -2.35 0.10 25.46
N LEU A 3 -3.12 0.79 24.63
CA LEU A 3 -3.21 0.53 23.20
C LEU A 3 -2.83 1.81 22.44
N LYS A 4 -1.84 1.71 21.56
CA LYS A 4 -1.43 2.80 20.65
C LYS A 4 -1.59 2.36 19.22
N TYR A 5 -2.36 3.12 18.46
CA TYR A 5 -2.56 3.01 17.04
C TYR A 5 -1.50 3.83 16.29
N PHE A 6 -0.86 3.23 15.30
CA PHE A 6 0.04 3.88 14.35
C PHE A 6 -0.55 3.68 12.95
N TYR A 7 -0.52 4.71 12.15
CA TYR A 7 -1.11 4.66 10.82
C TYR A 7 -0.21 5.29 9.77
N ASP A 8 0.02 4.55 8.70
CA ASP A 8 0.68 5.04 7.48
C ASP A 8 -0.38 5.40 6.45
N GLU A 9 -0.57 6.70 6.21
CA GLU A 9 -1.60 7.19 5.29
C GLU A 9 -1.35 6.81 3.83
N LYS A 10 -0.09 6.61 3.41
CA LYS A 10 0.27 6.29 2.03
C LYS A 10 0.08 4.82 1.67
N LEU A 11 0.14 3.95 2.67
CA LEU A 11 -0.14 2.52 2.56
C LEU A 11 -1.53 2.16 3.10
N ALA A 12 -2.21 3.13 3.74
CA ALA A 12 -3.43 2.90 4.51
C ALA A 12 -3.26 1.75 5.54
N HIS A 13 -2.03 1.59 6.06
CA HIS A 13 -1.63 0.50 6.95
C HIS A 13 -1.68 0.92 8.41
N ALA A 14 -2.32 0.10 9.22
CA ALA A 14 -2.43 0.23 10.66
C ALA A 14 -1.61 -0.84 11.39
N SER A 15 -0.79 -0.40 12.34
CA SER A 15 -0.10 -1.26 13.28
C SER A 15 -0.39 -0.82 14.72
N TYR A 16 -0.21 -1.72 15.67
CA TYR A 16 -0.63 -1.46 17.03
C TYR A 16 0.46 -1.83 18.03
N LEU A 17 0.70 -0.96 19.02
CA LEU A 17 1.48 -1.30 20.19
C LEU A 17 0.53 -1.56 21.35
N VAL A 18 0.63 -2.75 21.94
CA VAL A 18 -0.14 -3.18 23.10
C VAL A 18 0.80 -3.30 24.30
N GLY A 19 0.60 -2.44 25.30
CA GLY A 19 1.49 -2.33 26.45
C GLY A 19 0.84 -2.79 27.76
N CYS A 20 1.59 -3.59 28.52
CA CYS A 20 1.32 -3.88 29.92
C CYS A 20 2.06 -2.88 30.80
N GLN A 21 1.38 -1.80 31.21
CA GLN A 21 1.98 -0.74 32.02
C GLN A 21 2.48 -1.24 33.39
N LYS A 22 1.86 -2.28 33.94
CA LYS A 22 2.22 -2.87 35.24
C LYS A 22 3.59 -3.55 35.20
N GLU A 23 3.93 -4.21 34.08
CA GLU A 23 5.19 -4.92 33.89
C GLU A 23 6.21 -4.10 33.07
N GLY A 24 5.82 -2.95 32.51
CA GLY A 24 6.68 -2.14 31.67
C GLY A 24 7.09 -2.80 30.35
N VAL A 25 6.23 -3.63 29.78
CA VAL A 25 6.51 -4.39 28.54
C VAL A 25 5.41 -4.19 27.49
N ALA A 26 5.79 -4.33 26.23
CA ALA A 26 4.87 -4.15 25.09
C ALA A 26 5.13 -5.16 23.97
N ILE A 27 4.09 -5.41 23.17
CA ILE A 27 4.11 -6.12 21.91
C ILE A 27 3.65 -5.19 20.78
N VAL A 28 4.21 -5.35 19.59
CA VAL A 28 3.74 -4.68 18.37
C VAL A 28 3.05 -5.69 17.46
N ILE A 29 1.85 -5.36 17.00
CA ILE A 29 1.07 -6.15 16.05
C ILE A 29 1.20 -5.53 14.67
N ASP A 30 1.57 -6.35 13.67
CA ASP A 30 1.79 -5.99 12.26
C ASP A 30 2.71 -4.77 12.10
N PRO A 31 3.94 -4.80 12.67
CA PRO A 31 4.82 -3.65 12.66
C PRO A 31 5.26 -3.26 11.24
N SER A 32 5.16 -1.97 10.90
CA SER A 32 5.81 -1.43 9.72
C SER A 32 7.33 -1.51 9.85
N ARG A 33 8.04 -1.42 8.73
CA ARG A 33 9.51 -1.46 8.69
C ARG A 33 10.17 -0.30 9.46
N TYR A 34 9.46 0.81 9.67
CA TYR A 34 9.93 1.94 10.50
C TYR A 34 9.68 1.64 11.99
N ILE A 35 10.54 0.81 12.58
CA ILE A 35 10.38 0.33 13.96
C ILE A 35 10.67 1.37 15.03
N GLU A 36 11.42 2.42 14.72
CA GLU A 36 11.80 3.48 15.67
C GLU A 36 10.59 4.11 16.33
N GLN A 37 9.50 4.31 15.61
CA GLN A 37 8.26 4.87 16.14
C GLN A 37 7.69 4.06 17.33
N TYR A 38 7.81 2.74 17.29
CA TYR A 38 7.34 1.86 18.37
C TYR A 38 8.27 1.92 19.57
N ILE A 39 9.58 1.89 19.33
CA ILE A 39 10.61 1.94 20.37
C ILE A 39 10.58 3.28 21.12
N GLU A 40 10.51 4.38 20.38
CA GLU A 40 10.44 5.74 20.96
C GLU A 40 9.16 5.92 21.78
N PHE A 41 8.02 5.45 21.27
CA PHE A 41 6.75 5.51 22.00
C PHE A 41 6.78 4.64 23.26
N ALA A 42 7.21 3.38 23.16
CA ALA A 42 7.31 2.49 24.32
C ALA A 42 8.21 3.07 25.41
N LYS A 43 9.40 3.58 25.03
CA LYS A 43 10.33 4.22 25.94
C LYS A 43 9.73 5.44 26.63
N LYS A 44 8.98 6.28 25.90
CA LYS A 44 8.27 7.44 26.45
C LYS A 44 7.25 7.06 27.51
N GLU A 45 6.57 5.93 27.31
CA GLU A 45 5.57 5.37 28.25
C GLU A 45 6.19 4.47 29.34
N GLY A 46 7.53 4.41 29.43
CA GLY A 46 8.25 3.59 30.42
C GLY A 46 8.17 2.09 30.17
N MET A 47 8.04 1.68 28.91
CA MET A 47 7.92 0.27 28.51
C MET A 47 9.03 -0.14 27.54
N GLU A 48 9.29 -1.46 27.48
CA GLU A 48 10.19 -2.09 26.53
C GLU A 48 9.38 -2.94 25.52
N VAL A 49 9.70 -2.86 24.25
CA VAL A 49 9.12 -3.73 23.23
C VAL A 49 9.86 -5.07 23.28
N ILE A 50 9.21 -6.09 23.83
CA ILE A 50 9.77 -7.43 24.01
C ILE A 50 9.20 -8.48 23.05
N ALA A 51 8.19 -8.09 22.26
CA ALA A 51 7.52 -8.99 21.33
C ALA A 51 7.00 -8.26 20.09
N ALA A 52 6.84 -9.00 19.00
CA ALA A 52 6.07 -8.60 17.83
C ALA A 52 5.22 -9.79 17.36
N ALA A 53 4.08 -9.50 16.73
CA ALA A 53 3.21 -10.52 16.15
C ALA A 53 2.73 -10.09 14.74
N GLU A 54 2.59 -11.07 13.87
CA GLU A 54 2.05 -10.92 12.53
C GLU A 54 0.71 -11.61 12.42
N THR A 55 -0.29 -10.92 11.87
CA THR A 55 -1.59 -11.54 11.58
C THR A 55 -1.50 -12.45 10.34
N HIS A 56 -0.67 -12.09 9.37
CA HIS A 56 -0.43 -12.84 8.14
C HIS A 56 0.86 -12.39 7.43
N ILE A 57 1.23 -13.04 6.34
CA ILE A 57 2.34 -12.61 5.48
C ILE A 57 1.86 -11.46 4.59
N HIS A 58 2.18 -10.22 4.98
CA HIS A 58 1.78 -9.01 4.29
C HIS A 58 2.31 -8.92 2.86
N ALA A 59 1.49 -8.40 1.95
CA ALA A 59 1.82 -8.24 0.54
C ALA A 59 2.03 -6.79 0.10
N ASP A 60 1.66 -5.82 0.92
CA ASP A 60 1.59 -4.40 0.56
C ASP A 60 2.72 -3.54 1.16
N PHE A 61 3.41 -4.03 2.20
CA PHE A 61 4.56 -3.38 2.83
C PHE A 61 5.57 -4.40 3.37
N LEU A 62 6.77 -3.94 3.73
CA LEU A 62 7.75 -4.77 4.45
C LEU A 62 7.54 -4.68 5.95
N SER A 63 7.41 -5.85 6.59
CA SER A 63 7.30 -5.97 8.03
C SER A 63 8.59 -5.59 8.77
N GLY A 64 8.44 -4.94 9.93
CA GLY A 64 9.49 -4.64 10.89
C GLY A 64 9.78 -5.76 11.89
N SER A 65 9.03 -6.86 11.90
CA SER A 65 9.15 -7.92 12.90
C SER A 65 10.54 -8.53 12.98
N ARG A 66 11.15 -8.86 11.82
CA ARG A 66 12.54 -9.37 11.78
C ARG A 66 13.54 -8.38 12.37
N GLU A 67 13.36 -7.09 12.10
CA GLU A 67 14.23 -6.03 12.60
C GLU A 67 14.07 -5.85 14.12
N LEU A 68 12.83 -5.89 14.63
CA LEU A 68 12.55 -5.91 16.08
C LEU A 68 13.19 -7.11 16.78
N SER A 69 13.11 -8.30 16.17
CA SER A 69 13.76 -9.49 16.73
C SER A 69 15.28 -9.38 16.76
N ASN A 70 15.89 -8.91 15.67
CA ASN A 70 17.35 -8.86 15.57
C ASN A 70 17.99 -7.74 16.39
N LEU A 71 17.37 -6.55 16.44
CA LEU A 71 17.94 -5.37 17.09
C LEU A 71 17.51 -5.21 18.55
N TYR A 72 16.31 -5.68 18.90
CA TYR A 72 15.71 -5.51 20.23
C TYR A 72 15.40 -6.84 20.91
N HIS A 73 15.79 -7.97 20.32
CA HIS A 73 15.57 -9.31 20.85
C HIS A 73 14.09 -9.64 21.13
N ALA A 74 13.18 -8.97 20.41
CA ALA A 74 11.76 -9.22 20.52
C ALA A 74 11.41 -10.66 20.11
N ASN A 75 10.54 -11.32 20.88
CA ASN A 75 10.01 -12.62 20.53
C ASN A 75 8.95 -12.48 19.43
N LEU A 76 9.07 -13.22 18.34
CA LEU A 76 8.11 -13.18 17.24
C LEU A 76 7.01 -14.21 17.44
N TYR A 77 5.76 -13.77 17.38
CA TYR A 77 4.58 -14.64 17.32
C TYR A 77 4.06 -14.65 15.88
N VAL A 78 4.19 -15.77 15.20
CA VAL A 78 3.84 -15.90 13.77
C VAL A 78 3.03 -17.18 13.56
N SER A 79 2.16 -17.16 12.56
CA SER A 79 1.25 -18.25 12.27
C SER A 79 1.98 -19.56 11.92
N ASP A 80 1.51 -20.67 12.47
CA ASP A 80 1.82 -22.04 12.05
C ASP A 80 0.67 -22.68 11.25
N GLU A 81 -0.28 -21.86 10.81
CA GLU A 81 -1.38 -22.29 9.94
C GLU A 81 -0.96 -22.25 8.45
N GLY A 82 -1.82 -22.76 7.60
CA GLY A 82 -1.49 -22.92 6.19
C GLY A 82 -0.57 -24.12 5.92
N ASP A 83 -0.35 -24.43 4.64
CA ASP A 83 0.59 -25.48 4.23
C ASP A 83 2.05 -25.00 4.22
N PHE A 84 2.95 -25.84 3.70
CA PHE A 84 4.39 -25.54 3.65
C PHE A 84 4.70 -24.23 2.91
N ASP A 85 3.93 -23.87 1.89
CA ASP A 85 4.14 -22.65 1.10
C ASP A 85 3.74 -21.37 1.84
N TRP A 86 3.08 -21.49 3.02
CA TRP A 86 2.59 -20.38 3.84
C TRP A 86 3.34 -20.21 5.16
N LYS A 87 4.49 -20.84 5.34
CA LYS A 87 5.32 -20.72 6.53
C LYS A 87 6.37 -19.62 6.36
N TYR A 88 6.63 -18.88 7.45
CA TYR A 88 7.77 -17.97 7.54
C TYR A 88 9.08 -18.73 7.50
N GLN A 89 9.99 -18.37 6.58
CA GLN A 89 11.21 -19.13 6.29
C GLN A 89 12.48 -18.59 6.97
N TYR A 90 12.39 -17.47 7.70
CA TYR A 90 13.56 -16.78 8.29
C TYR A 90 13.67 -16.92 9.82
N LEU A 91 12.84 -17.74 10.44
CA LEU A 91 12.68 -17.78 11.91
C LEU A 91 13.90 -18.28 12.64
N ASN A 92 14.84 -18.99 11.98
CA ASN A 92 16.05 -19.53 12.61
C ASN A 92 17.03 -18.44 13.08
N GLU A 93 16.81 -17.19 12.78
CA GLU A 93 17.71 -16.07 13.08
C GLU A 93 17.37 -15.33 14.39
N GLY A 94 16.30 -15.68 15.07
CA GLY A 94 15.83 -14.95 16.27
C GLY A 94 15.00 -15.78 17.21
N ARG A 95 14.39 -15.13 18.20
CA ARG A 95 13.42 -15.75 19.11
C ARG A 95 12.05 -15.74 18.43
N TYR A 96 11.39 -16.87 18.39
CA TYR A 96 10.05 -16.96 17.83
C TYR A 96 9.21 -18.04 18.53
N GLN A 97 7.92 -17.91 18.39
CA GLN A 97 6.94 -18.92 18.76
C GLN A 97 5.93 -19.04 17.59
N LEU A 98 5.82 -20.25 17.06
CA LEU A 98 4.75 -20.61 16.15
C LEU A 98 3.43 -20.71 16.91
N VAL A 99 2.38 -20.10 16.36
CA VAL A 99 1.05 -20.06 16.97
C VAL A 99 -0.02 -20.52 15.98
N SER A 100 -1.01 -21.24 16.47
CA SER A 100 -2.12 -21.79 15.69
C SER A 100 -3.44 -21.60 16.44
N GLU A 101 -4.54 -22.04 15.86
CA GLU A 101 -5.88 -22.02 16.48
C GLU A 101 -5.85 -22.44 17.94
N GLY A 102 -6.41 -21.61 18.81
CA GLY A 102 -6.52 -21.89 20.24
C GLY A 102 -5.23 -21.68 21.03
N THR A 103 -4.09 -21.32 20.38
CA THR A 103 -2.87 -20.98 21.11
C THR A 103 -3.11 -19.76 22.01
N GLU A 104 -2.66 -19.85 23.27
CA GLU A 104 -2.63 -18.72 24.20
C GLU A 104 -1.19 -18.32 24.52
N PHE A 105 -0.92 -17.02 24.53
CA PHE A 105 0.34 -16.47 25.03
C PHE A 105 0.11 -15.16 25.78
N LYS A 106 1.12 -14.68 26.50
CA LYS A 106 1.04 -13.46 27.31
C LYS A 106 2.25 -12.55 27.09
N VAL A 107 1.97 -11.25 27.12
CA VAL A 107 2.98 -10.20 27.23
C VAL A 107 2.65 -9.37 28.48
N GLY A 108 3.40 -9.59 29.56
CA GLY A 108 3.00 -9.15 30.89
C GLY A 108 1.64 -9.75 31.29
N HIS A 109 0.71 -8.88 31.68
CA HIS A 109 -0.65 -9.27 32.03
C HIS A 109 -1.64 -9.24 30.85
N ILE A 110 -1.17 -9.00 29.63
CA ILE A 110 -2.03 -9.03 28.46
C ILE A 110 -2.00 -10.43 27.85
N LYS A 111 -3.17 -11.06 27.78
CA LYS A 111 -3.37 -12.39 27.20
C LYS A 111 -3.87 -12.26 25.77
N PHE A 112 -3.29 -13.03 24.89
CA PHE A 112 -3.66 -13.18 23.49
C PHE A 112 -4.14 -14.60 23.24
N ASN A 113 -5.31 -14.75 22.62
CA ASN A 113 -5.82 -16.02 22.14
C ASN A 113 -5.84 -15.96 20.60
N VAL A 114 -5.27 -16.95 19.95
CA VAL A 114 -5.18 -17.04 18.50
C VAL A 114 -6.46 -17.66 17.93
N ILE A 115 -7.01 -17.01 16.91
CA ILE A 115 -8.11 -17.53 16.10
C ILE A 115 -7.60 -17.64 14.66
N HIS A 116 -7.64 -18.84 14.08
CA HIS A 116 -7.35 -19.04 12.66
C HIS A 116 -8.50 -18.49 11.81
N THR A 117 -8.21 -17.51 10.99
CA THR A 117 -9.16 -16.77 10.16
C THR A 117 -8.70 -16.74 8.69
N PRO A 118 -8.60 -17.94 8.05
CA PRO A 118 -8.11 -18.07 6.69
C PRO A 118 -9.06 -17.43 5.68
N GLY A 119 -8.48 -17.11 4.51
CA GLY A 119 -9.19 -16.71 3.34
C GLY A 119 -8.57 -15.53 2.61
N HIS A 120 -8.19 -14.43 3.29
CA HIS A 120 -7.30 -13.42 2.71
C HIS A 120 -5.97 -14.07 2.35
N THR A 121 -5.39 -14.77 3.31
CA THR A 121 -4.32 -15.75 3.10
C THR A 121 -4.62 -17.03 3.90
N PRO A 122 -4.08 -18.20 3.50
CA PRO A 122 -4.34 -19.47 4.20
C PRO A 122 -3.85 -19.51 5.64
N GLU A 123 -2.77 -18.78 5.96
CA GLU A 123 -2.16 -18.74 7.29
C GLU A 123 -2.69 -17.61 8.17
N SER A 124 -3.61 -16.77 7.68
CA SER A 124 -4.15 -15.62 8.42
C SER A 124 -4.72 -16.01 9.77
N ILE A 125 -4.30 -15.28 10.81
CA ILE A 125 -4.78 -15.42 12.18
C ILE A 125 -5.24 -14.07 12.74
N SER A 126 -6.12 -14.12 13.70
CA SER A 126 -6.56 -12.96 14.49
C SER A 126 -6.19 -13.14 15.94
N PHE A 127 -5.92 -12.04 16.66
CA PHE A 127 -5.55 -12.07 18.07
C PHE A 127 -6.65 -11.49 18.94
N LEU A 128 -7.35 -12.34 19.69
CA LEU A 128 -8.31 -11.93 20.71
C LEU A 128 -7.57 -11.52 21.98
N VAL A 129 -7.84 -10.31 22.50
CA VAL A 129 -7.04 -9.68 23.55
C VAL A 129 -7.82 -9.54 24.86
N THR A 130 -7.21 -9.95 25.95
CA THR A 130 -7.74 -9.85 27.31
C THR A 130 -6.72 -9.19 28.22
N ASP A 131 -7.12 -8.15 28.96
CA ASP A 131 -6.31 -7.55 30.02
C ASP A 131 -6.58 -8.28 31.36
N THR A 132 -5.58 -9.01 31.83
CA THR A 132 -5.67 -9.76 33.10
C THR A 132 -4.99 -9.05 34.28
N SER A 133 -4.70 -7.73 34.14
CA SER A 133 -3.93 -6.98 35.16
C SER A 133 -4.63 -6.74 36.48
N GLU A 134 -5.96 -6.82 36.52
CA GLU A 134 -6.77 -6.62 37.71
C GLU A 134 -7.53 -7.91 38.11
N ASN A 135 -7.64 -8.21 39.40
CA ASN A 135 -8.37 -9.39 39.93
C ASN A 135 -9.88 -9.15 40.04
N ASN A 136 -10.55 -8.63 39.00
CA ASN A 136 -12.00 -8.41 39.01
C ASN A 136 -12.73 -9.51 38.22
N PHE A 137 -14.01 -9.77 38.53
CA PHE A 137 -14.85 -10.81 37.89
C PHE A 137 -15.03 -10.67 36.36
N THR A 138 -14.49 -9.60 35.76
CA THR A 138 -14.54 -9.34 34.32
C THR A 138 -13.22 -9.67 33.59
N ASN A 139 -12.18 -10.09 34.30
CA ASN A 139 -10.80 -10.21 33.83
C ASN A 139 -10.54 -11.34 32.82
N ASP A 140 -11.50 -12.22 32.59
CA ASP A 140 -11.38 -13.30 31.61
C ASP A 140 -12.10 -12.99 30.28
N LYS A 141 -12.71 -11.81 30.19
CA LYS A 141 -13.43 -11.43 28.98
C LYS A 141 -12.52 -10.62 28.03
N PRO A 142 -12.47 -10.99 26.75
CA PRO A 142 -11.68 -10.25 25.76
C PRO A 142 -12.26 -8.85 25.55
N ILE A 143 -11.38 -7.90 25.28
CA ILE A 143 -11.72 -6.48 25.01
C ILE A 143 -11.95 -6.25 23.52
N GLY A 144 -11.14 -6.89 22.67
CA GLY A 144 -11.16 -6.69 21.25
C GLY A 144 -10.32 -7.74 20.52
N ILE A 145 -10.26 -7.59 19.20
CA ILE A 145 -9.60 -8.50 18.29
C ILE A 145 -8.79 -7.72 17.23
N PHE A 146 -7.52 -8.07 17.07
CA PHE A 146 -6.72 -7.65 15.92
C PHE A 146 -7.05 -8.60 14.78
N THR A 147 -7.68 -8.08 13.75
CA THR A 147 -8.25 -8.88 12.66
C THR A 147 -7.33 -8.98 11.44
N GLY A 148 -6.23 -8.22 11.43
CA GLY A 148 -5.40 -8.16 10.22
C GLY A 148 -6.24 -7.76 9.01
N ASP A 149 -6.05 -8.49 7.92
CA ASP A 149 -6.80 -8.33 6.67
C ASP A 149 -8.02 -9.27 6.57
N PHE A 150 -8.57 -9.70 7.70
CA PHE A 150 -9.79 -10.51 7.73
C PHE A 150 -11.05 -9.64 7.77
N ILE A 151 -11.22 -8.80 8.80
CA ILE A 151 -12.36 -7.88 8.94
C ILE A 151 -11.84 -6.46 8.98
N PHE A 152 -12.35 -5.63 8.07
CA PHE A 152 -12.18 -4.19 8.04
C PHE A 152 -13.45 -3.48 8.53
N VAL A 153 -13.42 -2.16 8.65
CA VAL A 153 -14.63 -1.39 8.92
C VAL A 153 -15.49 -1.32 7.65
N GLY A 154 -16.63 -2.00 7.70
CA GLY A 154 -17.60 -2.05 6.59
C GLY A 154 -17.25 -2.98 5.42
N ASP A 155 -16.09 -3.64 5.46
CA ASP A 155 -15.64 -4.56 4.39
C ASP A 155 -14.83 -5.74 4.97
N ILE A 156 -14.34 -6.62 4.13
CA ILE A 156 -13.44 -7.74 4.47
C ILE A 156 -12.28 -7.83 3.48
N GLY A 157 -11.24 -8.55 3.87
CA GLY A 157 -10.08 -8.79 3.01
C GLY A 157 -10.41 -9.57 1.74
N ARG A 158 -9.66 -9.31 0.69
CA ARG A 158 -9.81 -9.97 -0.62
C ARG A 158 -9.00 -11.26 -0.70
N PRO A 159 -9.55 -12.36 -1.23
CA PRO A 159 -8.85 -13.65 -1.33
C PRO A 159 -8.08 -13.84 -2.63
N ASP A 160 -8.27 -12.96 -3.63
CA ASP A 160 -7.81 -13.16 -5.01
C ASP A 160 -6.36 -12.73 -5.28
N LEU A 161 -5.67 -12.15 -4.28
CA LEU A 161 -4.28 -11.68 -4.45
C LEU A 161 -3.32 -12.81 -4.82
N LEU A 162 -3.58 -14.05 -4.39
CA LEU A 162 -2.79 -15.22 -4.77
C LEU A 162 -2.91 -15.55 -6.24
N GLU A 163 -4.11 -15.49 -6.76
CA GLU A 163 -4.37 -15.78 -8.17
C GLU A 163 -3.88 -14.65 -9.06
N THR A 164 -4.18 -13.41 -8.70
CA THR A 164 -3.92 -12.23 -9.53
C THR A 164 -2.47 -11.74 -9.44
N ALA A 165 -1.83 -11.79 -8.26
CA ALA A 165 -0.46 -11.32 -8.07
C ALA A 165 0.60 -12.44 -8.17
N VAL A 166 0.24 -13.68 -7.87
CA VAL A 166 1.18 -14.82 -7.84
C VAL A 166 0.90 -15.85 -8.96
N GLY A 167 -0.30 -15.82 -9.56
CA GLY A 167 -0.66 -16.67 -10.71
C GLY A 167 -1.10 -18.10 -10.33
N ILE A 168 -1.43 -18.36 -9.05
CA ILE A 168 -1.90 -19.68 -8.60
C ILE A 168 -3.39 -19.78 -8.83
N LYS A 169 -3.81 -20.53 -9.86
CA LYS A 169 -5.22 -20.65 -10.28
C LYS A 169 -6.13 -21.25 -9.20
N ASP A 170 -7.40 -20.85 -9.24
CA ASP A 170 -8.50 -21.33 -8.40
C ASP A 170 -8.37 -21.00 -6.89
N THR A 171 -7.35 -20.24 -6.49
CA THR A 171 -7.13 -19.86 -5.08
C THR A 171 -8.13 -18.80 -4.60
N ALA A 172 -8.63 -17.96 -5.47
CA ALA A 172 -9.61 -16.92 -5.13
C ALA A 172 -10.92 -17.52 -4.62
N GLN A 173 -11.41 -18.58 -5.27
CA GLN A 173 -12.65 -19.29 -4.87
C GLN A 173 -12.47 -20.01 -3.53
N ILE A 174 -11.33 -20.69 -3.37
CA ILE A 174 -11.00 -21.41 -2.12
C ILE A 174 -10.91 -20.41 -0.97
N GLY A 175 -10.16 -19.31 -1.15
CA GLY A 175 -10.02 -18.27 -0.14
C GLY A 175 -11.35 -17.57 0.20
N ALA A 176 -12.22 -17.33 -0.80
CA ALA A 176 -13.54 -16.76 -0.57
C ALA A 176 -14.44 -17.67 0.29
N LYS A 177 -14.39 -18.99 0.05
CA LYS A 177 -15.07 -19.96 0.90
C LYS A 177 -14.53 -19.99 2.31
N GLN A 178 -13.19 -19.98 2.47
CA GLN A 178 -12.54 -19.92 3.78
C GLN A 178 -12.91 -18.63 4.54
N LEU A 179 -13.02 -17.47 3.85
CA LEU A 179 -13.50 -16.23 4.47
C LEU A 179 -14.94 -16.34 4.94
N PHE A 180 -15.82 -16.99 4.16
CA PHE A 180 -17.19 -17.22 4.59
C PHE A 180 -17.22 -18.04 5.89
N ASP A 181 -16.49 -19.14 5.95
CA ASP A 181 -16.41 -20.00 7.16
C ASP A 181 -15.82 -19.23 8.34
N SER A 182 -14.77 -18.39 8.10
CA SER A 182 -14.15 -17.54 9.11
C SER A 182 -15.12 -16.50 9.68
N ILE A 183 -15.97 -15.89 8.81
CA ILE A 183 -17.05 -14.98 9.25
C ILE A 183 -18.06 -15.71 10.13
N GLN A 184 -18.52 -16.93 9.76
CA GLN A 184 -19.46 -17.69 10.58
C GLN A 184 -18.86 -18.01 11.95
N LYS A 185 -17.57 -18.36 12.01
CA LYS A 185 -16.83 -18.62 13.24
C LYS A 185 -16.79 -17.42 14.19
N VAL A 186 -16.52 -16.21 13.64
CA VAL A 186 -16.41 -14.98 14.45
C VAL A 186 -17.78 -14.39 14.79
N LYS A 187 -18.82 -14.69 14.02
CA LYS A 187 -20.21 -14.25 14.28
C LYS A 187 -20.73 -14.59 15.67
N ILE A 188 -20.22 -15.68 16.30
CA ILE A 188 -20.67 -16.11 17.64
C ILE A 188 -20.00 -15.35 18.78
N LEU A 189 -18.92 -14.58 18.50
CA LEU A 189 -18.22 -13.79 19.52
C LEU A 189 -19.07 -12.61 20.00
N PRO A 190 -18.78 -12.05 21.19
CA PRO A 190 -19.55 -10.96 21.79
C PRO A 190 -19.53 -9.67 20.95
N ASP A 191 -20.66 -9.00 20.87
CA ASP A 191 -20.86 -7.77 20.07
C ASP A 191 -20.04 -6.57 20.55
N TYR A 192 -19.66 -6.54 21.81
CA TYR A 192 -18.87 -5.45 22.39
C TYR A 192 -17.39 -5.45 22.01
N LEU A 193 -16.88 -6.53 21.39
CA LEU A 193 -15.48 -6.61 20.98
C LEU A 193 -15.09 -5.49 20.04
N GLN A 194 -14.02 -4.78 20.38
CA GLN A 194 -13.40 -3.83 19.48
C GLN A 194 -12.76 -4.55 18.30
N ILE A 195 -12.90 -4.01 17.09
CA ILE A 195 -12.23 -4.50 15.88
C ILE A 195 -11.06 -3.56 15.57
N TRP A 196 -9.86 -4.14 15.47
CA TRP A 196 -8.61 -3.46 15.15
C TRP A 196 -8.02 -4.07 13.87
N PRO A 197 -8.35 -3.51 12.68
CA PRO A 197 -7.91 -4.03 11.40
C PRO A 197 -6.51 -3.52 11.03
N SER A 198 -5.81 -4.21 10.11
CA SER A 198 -4.52 -3.74 9.59
C SER A 198 -4.65 -2.67 8.50
N HIS A 199 -5.86 -2.40 7.98
CA HIS A 199 -6.06 -1.39 6.96
C HIS A 199 -7.29 -0.51 7.17
N GLY A 200 -7.18 0.73 6.63
CA GLY A 200 -8.25 1.70 6.51
C GLY A 200 -8.57 2.05 5.05
N ALA A 201 -9.36 3.09 4.85
CA ALA A 201 -9.76 3.57 3.53
C ALA A 201 -8.56 3.89 2.64
N GLY A 202 -8.57 3.37 1.42
CA GLY A 202 -7.52 3.57 0.42
C GLY A 202 -6.58 2.37 0.22
N SER A 203 -6.62 1.35 1.08
CA SER A 203 -5.86 0.13 0.88
C SER A 203 -6.36 -0.66 -0.35
N ALA A 204 -5.42 -1.31 -1.04
CA ALA A 204 -5.72 -2.23 -2.13
C ALA A 204 -6.12 -3.64 -1.63
N CYS A 205 -6.10 -3.88 -0.32
CA CYS A 205 -6.45 -5.17 0.29
C CYS A 205 -7.96 -5.40 0.43
N GLY A 206 -8.82 -4.42 0.05
CA GLY A 206 -10.28 -4.53 -0.01
C GLY A 206 -10.89 -3.55 -1.01
N LYS A 207 -12.24 -3.58 -1.16
CA LYS A 207 -12.94 -2.77 -2.16
C LYS A 207 -13.41 -1.41 -1.63
N ALA A 208 -13.93 -1.38 -0.40
CA ALA A 208 -14.71 -0.26 0.13
C ALA A 208 -14.51 -0.08 1.64
N LEU A 209 -13.25 -0.08 2.08
CA LEU A 209 -12.92 0.11 3.48
C LEU A 209 -13.40 1.47 4.00
N GLY A 210 -14.00 1.47 5.18
CA GLY A 210 -14.45 2.67 5.87
C GLY A 210 -13.29 3.57 6.31
N ALA A 211 -13.55 4.88 6.39
CA ALA A 211 -12.57 5.85 6.85
C ALA A 211 -12.43 5.91 8.39
N ILE A 212 -13.29 5.20 9.13
CA ILE A 212 -13.20 5.09 10.59
C ILE A 212 -12.12 4.05 10.92
N PRO A 213 -11.17 4.35 11.82
CA PRO A 213 -10.00 3.48 12.02
C PRO A 213 -10.31 2.18 12.78
N THR A 214 -11.41 2.13 13.54
CA THR A 214 -11.80 0.97 14.37
C THR A 214 -13.31 0.82 14.37
N SER A 215 -13.79 -0.38 14.74
CA SER A 215 -15.23 -0.67 14.83
C SER A 215 -15.52 -1.54 16.06
N THR A 216 -16.74 -2.02 16.18
CA THR A 216 -17.11 -3.11 17.09
C THR A 216 -17.68 -4.27 16.30
N LEU A 217 -17.52 -5.49 16.82
CA LEU A 217 -18.07 -6.67 16.15
C LEU A 217 -19.59 -6.57 15.97
N GLY A 218 -20.29 -6.01 16.95
CA GLY A 218 -21.73 -5.77 16.85
C GLY A 218 -22.11 -4.83 15.72
N TYR A 219 -21.34 -3.75 15.51
CA TYR A 219 -21.55 -2.85 14.37
C TYR A 219 -21.32 -3.59 13.04
N GLU A 220 -20.21 -4.33 12.91
CA GLU A 220 -19.91 -5.10 11.70
C GLU A 220 -20.98 -6.16 11.41
N LYS A 221 -21.49 -6.86 12.44
CA LYS A 221 -22.60 -7.81 12.27
C LYS A 221 -23.86 -7.16 11.69
N MET A 222 -24.11 -5.88 11.99
CA MET A 222 -25.31 -5.15 11.53
C MET A 222 -25.14 -4.52 10.16
N PHE A 223 -23.95 -4.01 9.83
CA PHE A 223 -23.75 -3.10 8.70
C PHE A 223 -22.74 -3.57 7.66
N ASN A 224 -21.85 -4.50 8.00
CA ASN A 224 -20.90 -5.06 7.06
C ASN A 224 -21.61 -6.10 6.17
N TRP A 225 -21.55 -5.90 4.87
CA TRP A 225 -22.21 -6.75 3.89
C TRP A 225 -21.84 -8.24 4.04
N ALA A 226 -20.59 -8.55 4.41
CA ALA A 226 -20.11 -9.92 4.56
C ALA A 226 -20.82 -10.67 5.70
N PHE A 227 -21.16 -9.98 6.78
CA PHE A 227 -21.93 -10.54 7.89
C PHE A 227 -23.43 -10.70 7.57
N GLN A 228 -23.93 -9.97 6.57
CA GLN A 228 -25.33 -10.05 6.14
C GLN A 228 -25.59 -11.14 5.11
N CYS A 229 -24.54 -11.63 4.42
CA CYS A 229 -24.65 -12.76 3.51
C CYS A 229 -24.87 -14.07 4.28
N ASN A 230 -25.96 -14.78 3.96
CA ASN A 230 -26.28 -16.07 4.57
C ASN A 230 -25.94 -17.25 3.64
N GLU A 231 -25.91 -17.02 2.33
CA GLU A 231 -25.62 -18.03 1.32
C GLU A 231 -24.17 -17.90 0.83
N GLU A 232 -23.42 -19.02 0.88
CA GLU A 232 -22.01 -19.08 0.48
C GLU A 232 -21.81 -18.60 -0.98
N SER A 233 -22.71 -19.00 -1.90
CA SER A 233 -22.63 -18.63 -3.30
C SER A 233 -22.73 -17.12 -3.53
N ASP A 234 -23.64 -16.46 -2.84
CA ASP A 234 -23.86 -15.02 -2.94
C ASP A 234 -22.68 -14.24 -2.31
N PHE A 235 -22.17 -14.75 -1.20
CA PHE A 235 -20.97 -14.20 -0.55
C PHE A 235 -19.77 -14.25 -1.53
N ILE A 236 -19.46 -15.41 -2.09
CA ILE A 236 -18.34 -15.59 -3.03
C ILE A 236 -18.49 -14.68 -4.25
N SER A 237 -19.67 -14.66 -4.87
CA SER A 237 -19.95 -13.83 -6.03
C SER A 237 -19.76 -12.35 -5.72
N THR A 238 -20.30 -11.87 -4.60
CA THR A 238 -20.17 -10.47 -4.15
C THR A 238 -18.71 -10.12 -3.86
N LEU A 239 -17.97 -11.00 -3.17
CA LEU A 239 -16.60 -10.78 -2.79
C LEU A 239 -15.66 -10.66 -4.00
N LEU A 240 -15.77 -11.58 -4.95
CA LEU A 240 -14.88 -11.65 -6.10
C LEU A 240 -15.20 -10.61 -7.20
N THR A 241 -16.42 -10.06 -7.21
CA THR A 241 -16.82 -9.08 -8.22
C THR A 241 -16.25 -7.71 -7.94
N GLY A 242 -15.60 -7.09 -8.94
CA GLY A 242 -15.16 -5.69 -8.92
C GLY A 242 -13.96 -5.41 -8.02
N GLN A 243 -13.12 -6.41 -7.74
CA GLN A 243 -11.85 -6.21 -7.06
C GLN A 243 -10.90 -5.34 -7.91
N PRO A 244 -10.18 -4.37 -7.30
CA PRO A 244 -9.20 -3.57 -8.02
C PRO A 244 -8.00 -4.43 -8.45
N GLU A 245 -7.33 -4.03 -9.55
CA GLU A 245 -6.07 -4.67 -9.97
C GLU A 245 -5.03 -4.52 -8.84
N PRO A 246 -4.41 -5.63 -8.37
CA PRO A 246 -3.42 -5.56 -7.30
C PRO A 246 -2.12 -4.93 -7.80
N PRO A 247 -1.44 -4.12 -6.98
CA PRO A 247 -0.13 -3.58 -7.30
C PRO A 247 0.90 -4.67 -7.61
N LYS A 248 1.70 -4.50 -8.68
CA LYS A 248 2.69 -5.48 -9.12
C LYS A 248 3.72 -5.84 -8.05
N TYR A 249 4.05 -4.90 -7.19
CA TYR A 249 5.03 -5.11 -6.13
C TYR A 249 4.54 -6.02 -4.99
N PHE A 250 3.24 -6.30 -4.91
CA PHE A 250 2.67 -7.14 -3.85
C PHE A 250 3.30 -8.55 -3.83
N SER A 251 3.54 -9.14 -4.99
CA SER A 251 4.23 -10.45 -5.07
C SER A 251 5.64 -10.40 -4.47
N LEU A 252 6.37 -9.32 -4.70
CA LEU A 252 7.70 -9.13 -4.14
C LEU A 252 7.66 -8.90 -2.63
N MET A 253 6.74 -8.06 -2.12
CA MET A 253 6.61 -7.83 -0.67
C MET A 253 6.27 -9.11 0.06
N LYS A 254 5.30 -9.87 -0.45
CA LYS A 254 4.94 -11.18 0.09
C LYS A 254 6.13 -12.14 0.12
N HIS A 255 6.88 -12.22 -0.99
CA HIS A 255 8.10 -13.02 -1.04
C HIS A 255 9.10 -12.58 0.04
N LEU A 256 9.39 -11.30 0.15
CA LEU A 256 10.34 -10.78 1.12
C LEU A 256 9.87 -11.00 2.57
N ASN A 257 8.61 -10.78 2.87
CA ASN A 257 8.06 -11.02 4.20
C ASN A 257 8.06 -12.52 4.57
N LYS A 258 7.85 -13.42 3.59
CA LYS A 258 7.95 -14.86 3.80
C LYS A 258 9.37 -15.33 4.08
N TYR A 259 10.34 -14.90 3.26
CA TYR A 259 11.75 -15.35 3.32
C TYR A 259 12.62 -14.50 4.24
N GLY A 260 12.09 -13.44 4.80
CA GLY A 260 12.75 -12.51 5.72
C GLY A 260 13.06 -11.16 5.05
N PRO A 261 12.31 -10.10 5.44
CA PRO A 261 12.55 -8.77 4.91
C PRO A 261 13.99 -8.34 5.20
N PRO A 262 14.67 -7.68 4.26
CA PRO A 262 16.05 -7.24 4.48
C PRO A 262 16.09 -6.23 5.63
N ILE A 263 17.04 -6.42 6.55
CA ILE A 263 17.28 -5.49 7.65
C ILE A 263 17.81 -4.19 7.06
N ARG A 264 17.25 -3.05 7.52
CA ARG A 264 17.68 -1.74 7.06
C ARG A 264 19.16 -1.49 7.38
N LYS A 265 19.88 -0.98 6.41
CA LYS A 265 21.28 -0.60 6.57
C LYS A 265 21.40 0.92 6.50
N LYS A 266 22.13 1.52 7.42
CA LYS A 266 22.49 2.94 7.30
C LYS A 266 23.25 3.14 5.99
N ARG A 267 22.69 3.92 5.09
CA ARG A 267 23.30 4.26 3.80
C ARG A 267 23.70 5.72 3.80
N LYS A 268 24.79 6.01 3.08
CA LYS A 268 25.18 7.39 2.84
C LYS A 268 24.43 7.87 1.59
N ILE A 269 23.32 8.57 1.80
CA ILE A 269 22.59 9.24 0.73
C ILE A 269 23.17 10.65 0.62
N THR A 270 23.58 11.06 -0.57
CA THR A 270 24.20 12.37 -0.81
C THR A 270 23.15 13.41 -1.19
N THR A 271 23.45 14.68 -0.95
CA THR A 271 22.65 15.80 -1.49
C THR A 271 23.48 16.46 -2.59
N ILE A 272 22.93 16.51 -3.79
CA ILE A 272 23.53 17.21 -4.94
C ILE A 272 23.35 18.72 -4.75
N ASN A 273 24.43 19.46 -4.85
CA ASN A 273 24.41 20.91 -4.57
C ASN A 273 24.70 21.77 -5.80
N THR A 274 25.27 21.18 -6.85
CA THR A 274 25.63 21.90 -8.08
C THR A 274 25.07 21.20 -9.32
N VAL A 275 25.04 21.95 -10.43
CA VAL A 275 24.62 21.42 -11.75
C VAL A 275 25.64 20.41 -12.27
N GLU A 276 26.92 20.65 -12.03
CA GLU A 276 28.01 19.77 -12.45
C GLU A 276 27.94 18.40 -11.76
N GLU A 277 27.71 18.38 -10.43
CA GLU A 277 27.47 17.15 -9.69
C GLU A 277 26.26 16.38 -10.23
N LEU A 278 25.16 17.09 -10.55
CA LEU A 278 23.97 16.49 -11.12
C LEU A 278 24.27 15.85 -12.48
N GLN A 279 24.95 16.57 -13.36
CA GLN A 279 25.32 16.07 -14.69
C GLN A 279 26.23 14.83 -14.61
N GLU A 280 27.11 14.77 -13.63
CA GLU A 280 27.98 13.58 -13.41
C GLU A 280 27.16 12.36 -12.97
N VAL A 281 26.29 12.52 -11.98
CA VAL A 281 25.43 11.42 -11.49
C VAL A 281 24.47 10.95 -12.58
N MET A 282 23.91 11.85 -13.38
CA MET A 282 23.00 11.52 -14.51
C MET A 282 23.63 10.63 -15.58
N ARG A 283 24.96 10.57 -15.70
CA ARG A 283 25.64 9.70 -16.69
C ARG A 283 25.52 8.21 -16.36
N SER A 284 25.37 7.87 -15.10
CA SER A 284 25.33 6.49 -14.61
C SER A 284 23.99 6.06 -14.05
N VAL A 285 23.19 7.02 -13.49
CA VAL A 285 21.90 6.70 -12.89
C VAL A 285 20.86 6.34 -13.95
N GLN A 286 20.12 5.25 -13.71
CA GLN A 286 19.10 4.79 -14.65
C GLN A 286 17.69 5.22 -14.24
N GLN A 287 17.49 5.60 -12.97
CA GLN A 287 16.17 5.95 -12.44
C GLN A 287 16.22 7.32 -11.77
N ILE A 288 15.51 8.28 -12.36
CA ILE A 288 15.35 9.63 -11.84
C ILE A 288 13.86 9.82 -11.55
N VAL A 289 13.55 10.13 -10.30
CA VAL A 289 12.18 10.36 -9.83
C VAL A 289 12.03 11.79 -9.37
N ASP A 290 11.16 12.53 -10.01
CA ASP A 290 10.80 13.88 -9.62
C ASP A 290 9.50 13.84 -8.82
N ILE A 291 9.57 14.18 -7.54
CA ILE A 291 8.43 14.11 -6.62
C ILE A 291 7.70 15.43 -6.44
N ARG A 292 8.07 16.45 -7.23
CA ARG A 292 7.37 17.74 -7.24
C ARG A 292 5.93 17.59 -7.74
N ASP A 293 5.13 18.62 -7.49
CA ASP A 293 3.76 18.68 -8.04
C ASP A 293 3.75 18.65 -9.59
N VAL A 294 2.60 18.25 -10.13
CA VAL A 294 2.40 18.05 -11.58
C VAL A 294 2.73 19.31 -12.40
N GLU A 295 2.26 20.45 -11.95
CA GLU A 295 2.44 21.74 -12.65
C GLU A 295 3.93 22.14 -12.67
N SER A 296 4.64 21.94 -11.57
CA SER A 296 6.09 22.20 -11.50
C SER A 296 6.87 21.30 -12.43
N PHE A 297 6.50 20.03 -12.52
CA PHE A 297 7.13 19.08 -13.43
C PHE A 297 6.79 19.41 -14.90
N ALA A 298 5.54 19.64 -15.23
CA ALA A 298 5.10 19.96 -16.59
C ALA A 298 5.77 21.22 -17.16
N SER A 299 6.01 22.22 -16.29
CA SER A 299 6.67 23.48 -16.68
C SER A 299 8.16 23.34 -16.93
N GLY A 300 8.84 22.35 -16.32
CA GLY A 300 10.27 22.12 -16.51
C GLY A 300 10.83 21.01 -15.65
N HIS A 301 11.36 19.95 -16.28
CA HIS A 301 11.95 18.79 -15.63
C HIS A 301 13.20 18.27 -16.35
N ILE A 302 13.97 17.46 -15.66
CA ILE A 302 15.14 16.79 -16.22
C ILE A 302 14.71 15.69 -17.20
N GLU A 303 15.36 15.63 -18.35
CA GLU A 303 15.16 14.58 -19.35
C GLU A 303 15.23 13.18 -18.72
N LYS A 304 14.34 12.28 -19.14
CA LYS A 304 14.22 10.90 -18.63
C LYS A 304 13.79 10.74 -17.16
N SER A 305 13.45 11.83 -16.48
CA SER A 305 12.84 11.71 -15.15
C SER A 305 11.39 11.26 -15.24
N ILE A 306 10.93 10.56 -14.19
CA ILE A 306 9.52 10.18 -14.01
C ILE A 306 8.95 11.04 -12.90
N ASN A 307 7.79 11.66 -13.15
CA ASN A 307 7.08 12.39 -12.12
C ASN A 307 6.20 11.44 -11.32
N ILE A 308 6.44 11.34 -10.03
CA ILE A 308 5.54 10.68 -9.06
C ILE A 308 5.32 11.69 -7.94
N PRO A 309 4.25 12.52 -7.98
CA PRO A 309 4.04 13.58 -7.01
C PRO A 309 3.92 13.05 -5.58
N TYR A 310 4.54 13.76 -4.63
CA TYR A 310 4.54 13.37 -3.22
C TYR A 310 3.16 13.65 -2.58
N ASN A 311 2.31 12.64 -2.59
CA ASN A 311 0.95 12.65 -2.05
C ASN A 311 0.60 11.28 -1.43
N ASN A 312 -0.64 11.09 -0.99
CA ASN A 312 -1.06 9.82 -0.35
C ASN A 312 -0.95 8.58 -1.25
N SER A 313 -0.87 8.74 -2.57
CA SER A 313 -0.65 7.60 -3.50
C SER A 313 0.81 7.40 -3.89
N PHE A 314 1.73 8.20 -3.34
CA PHE A 314 3.14 8.24 -3.72
C PHE A 314 3.81 6.87 -3.60
N THR A 315 3.76 6.26 -2.42
CA THR A 315 4.39 4.97 -2.13
C THR A 315 3.86 3.87 -3.05
N THR A 316 2.54 3.82 -3.22
CA THR A 316 1.89 2.85 -4.13
C THR A 316 2.38 3.01 -5.57
N TRP A 317 2.44 4.24 -6.12
CA TRP A 317 2.93 4.45 -7.50
C TRP A 317 4.43 4.20 -7.63
N CYS A 318 5.23 4.49 -6.60
CA CYS A 318 6.63 4.09 -6.58
C CYS A 318 6.77 2.55 -6.70
N GLY A 319 5.99 1.80 -5.93
CA GLY A 319 5.98 0.34 -6.00
C GLY A 319 5.52 -0.22 -7.35
N TRP A 320 4.56 0.43 -8.02
CA TRP A 320 4.09 0.04 -9.36
C TRP A 320 5.12 0.30 -10.47
N LEU A 321 5.88 1.39 -10.39
CA LEU A 321 6.58 1.97 -11.54
C LEU A 321 8.10 1.88 -11.45
N LEU A 322 8.66 1.71 -10.25
CA LEU A 322 10.10 1.80 -10.06
C LEU A 322 10.78 0.43 -9.98
N GLY A 323 12.02 0.38 -10.48
CA GLY A 323 12.85 -0.82 -10.42
C GLY A 323 13.49 -1.00 -9.03
N TYR A 324 13.25 -2.13 -8.40
CA TYR A 324 13.72 -2.43 -7.03
C TYR A 324 15.25 -2.61 -6.90
N LYS A 325 15.92 -2.93 -8.00
CA LYS A 325 17.39 -3.11 -8.03
C LYS A 325 18.13 -1.92 -8.63
N THR A 326 17.39 -0.86 -9.00
CA THR A 326 17.94 0.28 -9.74
C THR A 326 18.26 1.43 -8.79
N GLU A 327 19.45 1.97 -8.89
CA GLU A 327 19.85 3.18 -8.17
C GLU A 327 18.99 4.35 -8.55
N THR A 328 18.47 5.05 -7.54
CA THR A 328 17.45 6.08 -7.71
C THR A 328 17.96 7.45 -7.26
N LEU A 329 17.84 8.43 -8.14
CA LEU A 329 18.03 9.84 -7.88
C LEU A 329 16.65 10.49 -7.65
N ILE A 330 16.49 11.22 -6.55
CA ILE A 330 15.22 11.88 -6.20
C ILE A 330 15.35 13.39 -6.34
N ILE A 331 14.46 14.00 -7.12
CA ILE A 331 14.31 15.45 -7.23
C ILE A 331 13.14 15.88 -6.35
N LEU A 332 13.37 16.85 -5.45
CA LEU A 332 12.33 17.33 -4.53
C LEU A 332 12.40 18.85 -4.32
N ASP A 333 11.30 19.39 -3.84
CA ASP A 333 11.22 20.72 -3.26
C ASP A 333 11.50 20.61 -1.75
N GLU A 334 12.72 20.97 -1.36
CA GLU A 334 13.21 20.85 0.02
C GLU A 334 12.47 21.74 1.02
N GLU A 335 11.69 22.71 0.54
CA GLU A 335 10.85 23.55 1.39
C GLU A 335 9.51 22.89 1.72
N LYS A 336 9.06 21.93 0.87
CA LYS A 336 7.77 21.25 1.01
C LYS A 336 7.88 19.84 1.57
N VAL A 337 8.99 19.14 1.27
CA VAL A 337 9.13 17.70 1.56
C VAL A 337 10.46 17.43 2.24
N LYS A 338 10.43 16.68 3.35
CA LYS A 338 11.64 16.25 4.07
C LYS A 338 12.22 14.98 3.48
N MET A 339 13.55 14.94 3.32
CA MET A 339 14.25 13.78 2.76
C MET A 339 14.02 12.50 3.58
N GLU A 340 13.99 12.63 4.92
CA GLU A 340 13.77 11.52 5.83
C GLU A 340 12.39 10.86 5.65
N GLU A 341 11.38 11.64 5.33
CA GLU A 341 10.03 11.13 5.05
C GLU A 341 10.02 10.33 3.74
N VAL A 342 10.68 10.85 2.69
CA VAL A 342 10.81 10.14 1.40
C VAL A 342 11.59 8.83 1.56
N ILE A 343 12.69 8.84 2.31
CA ILE A 343 13.47 7.63 2.60
C ILE A 343 12.59 6.58 3.27
N ARG A 344 11.85 6.97 4.32
CA ARG A 344 10.95 6.08 5.04
C ARG A 344 9.88 5.46 4.12
N ASP A 345 9.26 6.28 3.26
CA ASP A 345 8.24 5.81 2.34
C ASP A 345 8.79 4.81 1.30
N PHE A 346 9.99 5.05 0.79
CA PHE A 346 10.67 4.12 -0.10
C PHE A 346 11.06 2.82 0.62
N GLU A 347 11.65 2.92 1.81
CA GLU A 347 12.05 1.77 2.62
C GLU A 347 10.85 0.92 3.05
N SER A 348 9.67 1.53 3.27
CA SER A 348 8.45 0.80 3.68
C SER A 348 8.03 -0.29 2.69
N ILE A 349 8.33 -0.10 1.41
CA ILE A 349 8.07 -1.05 0.33
C ILE A 349 9.36 -1.65 -0.27
N GLY A 350 10.51 -1.52 0.39
CA GLY A 350 11.77 -2.16 -0.02
C GLY A 350 12.51 -1.49 -1.18
N LEU A 351 12.17 -0.26 -1.54
CA LEU A 351 12.92 0.55 -2.51
C LEU A 351 14.15 1.17 -1.84
N ASP A 352 15.10 0.35 -1.48
CA ASP A 352 16.26 0.73 -0.65
C ASP A 352 17.40 1.43 -1.41
N ASN A 353 17.29 1.69 -2.71
CA ASN A 353 18.41 2.11 -3.56
C ASN A 353 18.44 3.61 -3.89
N ILE A 354 17.95 4.47 -2.97
CA ILE A 354 18.16 5.92 -3.11
C ILE A 354 19.65 6.22 -2.92
N ILE A 355 20.28 6.87 -3.91
CA ILE A 355 21.70 7.25 -3.87
C ILE A 355 21.90 8.74 -3.59
N ALA A 356 21.00 9.58 -4.08
CA ALA A 356 21.11 11.03 -3.86
C ALA A 356 19.76 11.75 -3.96
N PHE A 357 19.71 12.94 -3.35
CA PHE A 357 18.65 13.92 -3.48
C PHE A 357 19.14 15.15 -4.25
N VAL A 358 18.27 15.69 -5.10
CA VAL A 358 18.49 16.93 -5.86
C VAL A 358 17.47 17.98 -5.40
N PRO A 359 17.89 18.99 -4.64
CA PRO A 359 17.03 20.09 -4.24
C PRO A 359 16.56 20.93 -5.44
N LEU A 360 15.36 21.48 -5.35
CA LEU A 360 14.77 22.33 -6.42
C LEU A 360 15.68 23.49 -6.82
N LYS A 361 16.45 24.07 -5.89
CA LYS A 361 17.42 25.14 -6.17
C LYS A 361 18.49 24.77 -7.21
N VAL A 362 18.83 23.48 -7.34
CA VAL A 362 19.76 22.98 -8.37
C VAL A 362 19.05 22.89 -9.72
N ILE A 363 17.81 22.37 -9.73
CA ILE A 363 17.00 22.26 -10.96
C ILE A 363 16.75 23.63 -11.59
N LYS A 364 16.48 24.67 -10.79
CA LYS A 364 16.29 26.05 -11.27
C LYS A 364 17.50 26.66 -11.99
N LYS A 365 18.69 26.06 -11.82
CA LYS A 365 19.93 26.50 -12.48
C LYS A 365 20.30 25.62 -13.68
N PHE A 366 19.49 24.62 -14.00
CA PHE A 366 19.76 23.72 -15.10
C PHE A 366 19.28 24.37 -16.42
N ASP A 367 20.16 24.48 -17.42
CA ASP A 367 19.92 25.29 -18.62
C ASP A 367 18.88 24.67 -19.58
N ILE A 368 18.78 23.34 -19.59
CA ILE A 368 17.92 22.62 -20.54
C ILE A 368 16.93 21.75 -19.74
N LEU A 369 15.68 22.15 -19.73
CA LEU A 369 14.57 21.40 -19.15
C LEU A 369 13.58 20.99 -20.25
N GLU A 370 13.06 19.78 -20.14
CA GLU A 370 11.90 19.34 -20.92
C GLU A 370 10.59 19.79 -20.24
N GLY A 371 9.49 19.76 -20.95
CA GLY A 371 8.17 20.04 -20.43
C GLY A 371 7.10 19.42 -21.30
N TYR A 372 5.86 19.43 -20.84
CA TYR A 372 4.69 19.05 -21.64
C TYR A 372 3.51 19.99 -21.38
N LYS A 373 2.55 19.98 -22.29
CA LYS A 373 1.37 20.82 -22.18
C LYS A 373 0.31 20.19 -21.27
N GLU A 374 -0.29 21.01 -20.43
CA GLU A 374 -1.51 20.70 -19.72
C GLU A 374 -2.65 21.50 -20.34
N ASN A 375 -3.68 20.84 -20.84
CA ASN A 375 -4.83 21.49 -21.44
C ASN A 375 -6.11 21.06 -20.75
N THR A 376 -7.06 21.99 -20.65
CA THR A 376 -8.41 21.74 -20.10
C THR A 376 -9.26 20.92 -21.08
N SER A 377 -10.35 20.36 -20.57
CA SER A 377 -11.32 19.59 -21.38
C SER A 377 -11.85 20.40 -22.56
N ILE A 378 -12.11 21.70 -22.38
CA ILE A 378 -12.66 22.59 -23.44
C ILE A 378 -11.62 22.82 -24.54
N GLU A 379 -10.36 23.05 -24.18
CA GLU A 379 -9.26 23.25 -25.15
C GLU A 379 -9.05 22.03 -26.02
N LEU A 380 -9.10 20.83 -25.43
CA LEU A 380 -8.84 19.57 -26.12
C LEU A 380 -10.06 19.00 -26.85
N TYR A 381 -11.28 19.43 -26.52
CA TYR A 381 -12.49 18.83 -27.09
C TYR A 381 -12.50 18.85 -28.63
N ARG A 382 -12.09 19.95 -29.28
CA ARG A 382 -12.03 20.05 -30.76
C ARG A 382 -11.03 19.05 -31.33
N HIS A 383 -9.83 19.01 -30.78
CA HIS A 383 -8.76 18.11 -31.24
C HIS A 383 -9.14 16.64 -31.10
N ILE A 384 -9.82 16.29 -30.02
CA ILE A 384 -10.31 14.94 -29.80
C ILE A 384 -11.42 14.60 -30.80
N LYS A 385 -12.37 15.53 -31.01
CA LYS A 385 -13.47 15.36 -31.99
C LYS A 385 -12.97 15.22 -33.41
N ASP A 386 -11.99 16.03 -33.80
CA ASP A 386 -11.42 16.02 -35.17
C ASP A 386 -10.40 14.90 -35.39
N ARG A 387 -10.20 14.03 -34.34
CA ARG A 387 -9.24 12.90 -34.34
C ARG A 387 -7.80 13.33 -34.72
N SER A 388 -7.44 14.58 -34.49
CA SER A 388 -6.09 15.09 -34.68
C SER A 388 -5.12 14.67 -33.59
N VAL A 389 -5.62 14.03 -32.55
CA VAL A 389 -4.88 13.47 -31.43
C VAL A 389 -5.39 12.06 -31.10
N LYS A 390 -4.56 11.25 -30.44
CA LYS A 390 -5.01 9.99 -29.83
C LYS A 390 -5.12 10.16 -28.33
N VAL A 391 -6.21 9.63 -27.77
CA VAL A 391 -6.44 9.65 -26.33
C VAL A 391 -6.04 8.30 -25.72
N ILE A 392 -5.26 8.34 -24.65
CA ILE A 392 -4.98 7.16 -23.83
C ILE A 392 -5.58 7.39 -22.45
N ASP A 393 -6.52 6.53 -22.07
CA ASP A 393 -7.10 6.50 -20.74
C ASP A 393 -6.30 5.55 -19.83
N VAL A 394 -5.70 6.13 -18.78
CA VAL A 394 -4.83 5.39 -17.85
C VAL A 394 -5.53 5.01 -16.55
N ARG A 395 -6.85 5.05 -16.52
CA ARG A 395 -7.66 4.64 -15.36
C ARG A 395 -7.74 3.12 -15.22
N SER A 396 -8.28 2.66 -14.08
CA SER A 396 -8.59 1.25 -13.87
C SER A 396 -9.67 0.76 -14.86
N LYS A 397 -9.73 -0.57 -15.05
CA LYS A 397 -10.75 -1.20 -15.91
C LYS A 397 -12.16 -0.83 -15.47
N LYS A 398 -12.44 -0.85 -14.17
CA LYS A 398 -13.74 -0.47 -13.60
C LYS A 398 -14.12 0.98 -13.94
N GLU A 399 -13.19 1.93 -13.76
CA GLU A 399 -13.44 3.35 -14.10
C GLU A 399 -13.68 3.54 -15.61
N TRP A 400 -13.03 2.74 -16.44
CA TRP A 400 -13.22 2.72 -17.89
C TRP A 400 -14.63 2.20 -18.26
N GLU A 401 -15.04 1.09 -17.66
CA GLU A 401 -16.38 0.49 -17.90
C GLU A 401 -17.53 1.37 -17.41
N GLU A 402 -17.30 2.26 -16.42
CA GLU A 402 -18.26 3.27 -15.95
C GLU A 402 -18.43 4.47 -16.91
N GLY A 403 -17.64 4.50 -17.98
CA GLY A 403 -17.68 5.52 -19.04
C GLY A 403 -16.30 6.05 -19.40
N HIS A 404 -16.08 6.32 -20.70
CA HIS A 404 -14.80 6.75 -21.25
C HIS A 404 -14.95 7.68 -22.47
N LEU A 405 -13.87 8.31 -22.90
CA LEU A 405 -13.87 9.17 -24.09
C LEU A 405 -13.94 8.31 -25.36
N HIS A 406 -14.73 8.76 -26.32
CA HIS A 406 -14.86 8.09 -27.60
C HIS A 406 -13.52 7.89 -28.29
N ASP A 407 -13.30 6.71 -28.90
CA ASP A 407 -12.04 6.31 -29.55
C ASP A 407 -10.79 6.33 -28.64
N ALA A 408 -10.92 6.41 -27.31
CA ALA A 408 -9.78 6.34 -26.42
C ALA A 408 -9.21 4.93 -26.34
N ILE A 409 -7.89 4.82 -26.22
CA ILE A 409 -7.18 3.56 -26.00
C ILE A 409 -7.06 3.35 -24.49
N HIS A 410 -7.55 2.23 -24.00
CA HIS A 410 -7.43 1.90 -22.56
C HIS A 410 -6.10 1.19 -22.28
N ILE A 411 -5.23 1.82 -21.50
CA ILE A 411 -3.99 1.24 -20.97
C ILE A 411 -3.84 1.72 -19.53
N THR A 412 -4.05 0.87 -18.55
CA THR A 412 -3.91 1.27 -17.13
C THR A 412 -2.48 1.78 -16.86
N LEU A 413 -2.35 2.78 -15.97
CA LEU A 413 -1.05 3.39 -15.65
C LEU A 413 0.00 2.34 -15.26
N GLY A 414 -0.39 1.34 -14.46
CA GLY A 414 0.50 0.26 -14.02
C GLY A 414 1.06 -0.61 -15.15
N ASN A 415 0.36 -0.67 -16.29
CA ASN A 415 0.75 -1.49 -17.45
C ASN A 415 1.38 -0.65 -18.58
N LEU A 416 1.52 0.66 -18.39
CA LEU A 416 1.93 1.57 -19.44
C LEU A 416 3.35 1.26 -19.98
N PHE A 417 4.30 0.95 -19.12
CA PHE A 417 5.67 0.58 -19.54
C PHE A 417 5.71 -0.63 -20.48
N GLU A 418 4.86 -1.62 -20.26
CA GLU A 418 4.81 -2.85 -21.07
C GLU A 418 4.11 -2.63 -22.42
N LYS A 419 3.34 -1.54 -22.55
CA LYS A 419 2.54 -1.21 -23.72
C LYS A 419 3.09 -0.04 -24.56
N ILE A 420 4.25 0.51 -24.19
CA ILE A 420 4.84 1.67 -24.88
C ILE A 420 4.99 1.45 -26.39
N ASP A 421 5.42 0.26 -26.81
CA ASP A 421 5.61 -0.07 -28.23
C ASP A 421 4.30 -0.15 -29.03
N SER A 422 3.16 -0.31 -28.35
CA SER A 422 1.82 -0.31 -28.96
C SER A 422 1.21 1.10 -29.11
N ILE A 423 1.85 2.12 -28.53
CA ILE A 423 1.36 3.50 -28.56
C ILE A 423 1.71 4.15 -29.92
N PRO A 424 0.73 4.77 -30.60
CA PRO A 424 0.98 5.52 -31.84
C PRO A 424 2.03 6.64 -31.63
N LYS A 425 2.92 6.81 -32.59
CA LYS A 425 3.99 7.85 -32.57
C LYS A 425 3.84 8.89 -33.65
N ASP A 426 2.81 8.79 -34.46
CA ASP A 426 2.52 9.60 -35.66
C ASP A 426 1.59 10.79 -35.41
N CYS A 427 1.10 10.92 -34.16
CA CYS A 427 0.24 12.04 -33.78
C CYS A 427 0.42 12.37 -32.29
N PRO A 428 0.03 13.58 -31.84
CA PRO A 428 0.07 13.96 -30.45
C PRO A 428 -0.81 13.04 -29.57
N ILE A 429 -0.32 12.70 -28.38
CA ILE A 429 -1.00 11.83 -27.43
C ILE A 429 -1.60 12.66 -26.30
N VAL A 430 -2.90 12.56 -26.11
CA VAL A 430 -3.60 13.11 -24.95
C VAL A 430 -3.73 12.00 -23.89
N LEU A 431 -3.21 12.26 -22.71
CA LEU A 431 -3.30 11.34 -21.58
C LEU A 431 -4.43 11.78 -20.65
N GLN A 432 -5.31 10.85 -20.32
CA GLN A 432 -6.49 11.10 -19.52
C GLN A 432 -6.58 10.12 -18.34
N CYS A 433 -6.95 10.65 -17.17
CA CYS A 433 -7.36 9.86 -16.04
C CYS A 433 -8.57 10.51 -15.33
N ARG A 434 -8.83 10.17 -14.07
CA ARG A 434 -9.98 10.72 -13.34
C ARG A 434 -9.85 12.23 -13.08
N THR A 435 -8.66 12.71 -12.62
CA THR A 435 -8.44 14.09 -12.15
C THR A 435 -7.25 14.81 -12.82
N GLY A 436 -6.47 14.13 -13.65
CA GLY A 436 -5.24 14.67 -14.26
C GLY A 436 -3.93 14.20 -13.57
N LEU A 437 -3.97 13.59 -12.38
CA LEU A 437 -2.75 13.18 -11.65
C LEU A 437 -2.07 11.94 -12.24
N ARG A 438 -2.82 10.84 -12.44
CA ARG A 438 -2.27 9.61 -13.05
C ARG A 438 -1.83 9.83 -14.49
N SER A 439 -2.55 10.65 -15.23
CA SER A 439 -2.18 11.00 -16.60
C SER A 439 -0.94 11.88 -16.68
N ALA A 440 -0.65 12.70 -15.70
CA ALA A 440 0.62 13.41 -15.57
C ALA A 440 1.81 12.47 -15.33
N ILE A 441 1.64 11.47 -14.45
CA ILE A 441 2.64 10.39 -14.29
C ILE A 441 2.86 9.68 -15.64
N ALA A 442 1.78 9.33 -16.34
CA ALA A 442 1.84 8.69 -17.64
C ALA A 442 2.56 9.57 -18.70
N ALA A 443 2.37 10.90 -18.69
CA ALA A 443 3.07 11.83 -19.56
C ALA A 443 4.59 11.73 -19.38
N SER A 444 5.06 11.71 -18.14
CA SER A 444 6.49 11.56 -17.84
C SER A 444 7.06 10.22 -18.30
N ILE A 445 6.27 9.14 -18.21
CA ILE A 445 6.65 7.81 -18.71
C ILE A 445 6.80 7.82 -20.22
N LEU A 446 5.84 8.41 -20.94
CA LEU A 446 5.92 8.49 -22.41
C LEU A 446 7.08 9.37 -22.88
N GLN A 447 7.33 10.50 -22.22
CA GLN A 447 8.50 11.35 -22.55
C GLN A 447 9.80 10.61 -22.30
N LYS A 448 9.94 9.91 -21.16
CA LYS A 448 11.09 9.05 -20.89
C LYS A 448 11.32 8.00 -21.98
N ALA A 449 10.26 7.49 -22.60
CA ALA A 449 10.31 6.54 -23.71
C ALA A 449 10.53 7.20 -25.08
N GLY A 450 10.72 8.54 -25.15
CA GLY A 450 11.00 9.29 -26.36
C GLY A 450 9.76 9.78 -27.13
N ILE A 451 8.55 9.61 -26.57
CA ILE A 451 7.30 10.18 -27.15
C ILE A 451 7.17 11.61 -26.63
N LYS A 452 7.56 12.59 -27.44
CA LYS A 452 7.68 14.00 -26.98
C LYS A 452 6.36 14.78 -27.05
N GLU A 453 5.48 14.48 -28.00
CA GLU A 453 4.22 15.19 -28.18
C GLU A 453 3.12 14.61 -27.29
N VAL A 454 3.23 14.89 -25.99
CA VAL A 454 2.25 14.47 -24.97
C VAL A 454 1.53 15.67 -24.38
N VAL A 455 0.24 15.50 -24.10
CA VAL A 455 -0.61 16.50 -23.45
C VAL A 455 -1.35 15.85 -22.30
N ASN A 456 -1.27 16.43 -21.10
CA ASN A 456 -2.08 15.99 -19.97
C ASN A 456 -3.46 16.68 -20.00
N LEU A 457 -4.54 15.90 -19.93
CA LEU A 457 -5.89 16.42 -19.75
C LEU A 457 -6.08 16.87 -18.30
N LYS A 458 -5.89 18.17 -18.05
CA LYS A 458 -6.06 18.78 -16.73
C LYS A 458 -7.49 18.63 -16.25
N GLY A 459 -7.69 18.26 -14.97
CA GLY A 459 -9.01 17.98 -14.41
C GLY A 459 -9.59 16.61 -14.82
N GLY A 460 -9.04 15.95 -15.84
CA GLY A 460 -9.36 14.60 -16.27
C GLY A 460 -10.83 14.37 -16.61
N PHE A 461 -11.29 13.13 -16.46
CA PHE A 461 -12.65 12.72 -16.80
C PHE A 461 -13.74 13.37 -15.92
N LEU A 462 -13.40 13.75 -14.69
CA LEU A 462 -14.36 14.45 -13.81
C LEU A 462 -14.69 15.84 -14.37
N GLU A 463 -13.68 16.59 -14.83
CA GLU A 463 -13.89 17.89 -15.44
C GLU A 463 -14.60 17.78 -16.80
N TRP A 464 -14.25 16.77 -17.60
CA TRP A 464 -14.93 16.43 -18.85
C TRP A 464 -16.45 16.25 -18.67
N LYS A 465 -16.82 15.42 -17.69
CA LYS A 465 -18.24 15.22 -17.32
C LYS A 465 -18.91 16.50 -16.81
N LYS A 466 -18.21 17.28 -15.99
CA LYS A 466 -18.73 18.54 -15.44
C LYS A 466 -19.10 19.55 -16.53
N PHE A 467 -18.36 19.58 -17.64
CA PHE A 467 -18.67 20.41 -18.81
C PHE A 467 -19.71 19.80 -19.75
N GLY A 468 -20.29 18.64 -19.43
CA GLY A 468 -21.29 17.98 -20.26
C GLY A 468 -20.76 17.52 -21.64
N LEU A 469 -19.44 17.28 -21.74
CA LEU A 469 -18.83 16.83 -22.99
C LEU A 469 -19.14 15.34 -23.25
N PRO A 470 -19.23 14.90 -24.53
CA PRO A 470 -19.67 13.55 -24.88
C PRO A 470 -18.65 12.47 -24.43
N TYR A 471 -19.18 11.33 -23.98
CA TYR A 471 -18.43 10.15 -23.59
C TYR A 471 -19.30 8.89 -23.85
N GLU A 472 -18.70 7.73 -23.81
CA GLU A 472 -19.35 6.42 -23.94
C GLU A 472 -19.41 5.71 -22.58
N ASN A 473 -20.45 4.85 -22.40
CA ASN A 473 -20.63 3.97 -21.26
C ASN A 473 -20.30 2.52 -21.63
#